data_73a572b2567ac99868b9f7ac076a7ba0
#
_entry.id   73a572b2567ac99868b9f7ac076a7ba0
#
_cell.length_a   1.000
_cell.length_b   1.000
_cell.length_c   1.000
_cell.angle_alpha   90.00
_cell.angle_beta   90.00
_cell.angle_gamma   90.00
#
_symmetry.space_group_name_H-M   'P 1'
#
loop_
_entity.id
_entity.type
_entity.pdbx_description
1 polymer ?
#
loop_
_entity_poly.entity_id
_entity_poly.type
_entity_poly.pdbx_seq_one_letter_code
_entity_poly.pdbx_strand_id
1 'polypeptide(L)'
;VIASLGLIASDRQTTTMIQARSLLETAVGGLYYLANTPRTVLDGVSDNLVDTNKLQIENKALKDQLREKNADLLLLDQLKVENQRLRLLLNSPLRIDEYKKIAEVLTAETDIYRQQVVINQGEKDGAYIGQPVIDEKGVVGQIISVGEHTSRVLLITDIAHSIPVQVLRNDVRMIASGTGHNDELVLDNVPRSVDIEKGDLLVTSGLGGRFLEGYPVAIVESVSR
;
A
#
# COMPACT_ATOMS: atom_id res chain seq x y z
N VAL A 1 21.79 76.65 -40.40
CA VAL A 1 23.23 76.31 -40.04
C VAL A 1 23.67 77.02 -38.77
N ILE A 2 23.31 78.33 -38.57
CA ILE A 2 23.71 79.10 -37.36
C ILE A 2 23.00 78.64 -36.11
N ALA A 3 21.76 78.19 -36.21
CA ALA A 3 20.97 77.69 -35.07
C ALA A 3 21.47 76.32 -34.59
N SER A 4 21.98 75.47 -35.47
CA SER A 4 22.52 74.15 -35.11
C SER A 4 23.89 74.25 -34.45
N LEU A 5 24.70 75.22 -34.80
CA LEU A 5 25.98 75.50 -34.18
C LEU A 5 25.80 76.09 -32.76
N GLY A 6 24.77 76.89 -32.53
CA GLY A 6 24.39 77.43 -31.22
C GLY A 6 23.93 76.32 -30.22
N LEU A 7 23.18 75.35 -30.72
CA LEU A 7 22.76 74.19 -29.92
C LEU A 7 23.91 73.23 -29.55
N ILE A 8 24.88 73.10 -30.47
CA ILE A 8 26.07 72.26 -30.21
C ILE A 8 27.03 72.96 -29.20
N ALA A 9 27.13 74.30 -29.24
CA ALA A 9 27.92 75.04 -28.28
C ALA A 9 27.28 75.11 -26.88
N SER A 10 25.97 75.10 -26.78
CA SER A 10 25.24 75.05 -25.54
C SER A 10 25.29 73.67 -24.85
N ASP A 11 25.37 72.62 -25.66
CA ASP A 11 25.48 71.26 -25.11
C ASP A 11 26.82 70.96 -24.46
N ARG A 12 27.85 71.77 -24.75
CA ARG A 12 29.22 71.58 -24.23
C ARG A 12 29.49 72.23 -22.85
N GLN A 13 28.53 73.07 -22.38
CA GLN A 13 28.78 73.87 -21.17
C GLN A 13 27.79 73.64 -20.00
N THR A 14 26.87 72.72 -20.10
CA THR A 14 25.90 72.54 -19.01
C THR A 14 26.02 71.16 -18.35
N THR A 15 26.71 71.17 -17.22
CA THR A 15 26.74 70.04 -16.23
C THR A 15 25.35 69.58 -15.83
N THR A 16 24.30 70.28 -16.16
CA THR A 16 22.89 69.98 -15.87
C THR A 16 22.32 68.84 -16.73
N MET A 17 22.83 68.65 -17.99
CA MET A 17 22.42 67.54 -18.84
C MET A 17 22.95 66.20 -18.38
N ILE A 18 24.13 66.17 -17.77
CA ILE A 18 24.75 64.95 -17.23
C ILE A 18 23.96 64.51 -15.96
N GLN A 19 23.50 65.47 -15.15
CA GLN A 19 22.67 65.16 -13.98
C GLN A 19 21.27 64.72 -14.36
N ALA A 20 20.67 65.27 -15.40
CA ALA A 20 19.38 64.85 -15.92
C ALA A 20 19.42 63.43 -16.51
N ARG A 21 20.54 63.05 -17.17
CA ARG A 21 20.74 61.71 -17.74
C ARG A 21 20.97 60.63 -16.66
N SER A 22 21.69 61.00 -15.60
CA SER A 22 21.92 60.11 -14.45
C SER A 22 20.63 59.87 -13.65
N LEU A 23 19.80 60.87 -13.51
CA LEU A 23 18.47 60.73 -12.87
C LEU A 23 17.50 59.89 -13.68
N LEU A 24 17.55 59.98 -15.04
CA LEU A 24 16.75 59.14 -15.90
C LEU A 24 17.23 57.69 -15.89
N GLU A 25 18.55 57.43 -15.88
CA GLU A 25 19.08 56.07 -15.79
C GLU A 25 18.76 55.44 -14.45
N THR A 26 18.76 56.20 -13.36
CA THR A 26 18.40 55.70 -12.01
C THR A 26 16.87 55.42 -11.90
N ALA A 27 16.03 56.24 -12.54
CA ALA A 27 14.60 56.04 -12.57
C ALA A 27 14.20 54.83 -13.43
N VAL A 28 14.88 54.63 -14.59
CA VAL A 28 14.63 53.49 -15.47
C VAL A 28 15.14 52.17 -14.82
N GLY A 29 16.26 52.22 -14.10
CA GLY A 29 16.77 51.07 -13.34
C GLY A 29 15.79 50.63 -12.26
N GLY A 30 15.17 51.55 -11.53
CA GLY A 30 14.15 51.29 -10.53
C GLY A 30 12.86 50.67 -11.08
N LEU A 31 12.46 51.12 -12.28
CA LEU A 31 11.29 50.55 -12.98
C LEU A 31 11.54 49.13 -13.49
N TYR A 32 12.76 48.82 -13.94
CA TYR A 32 13.13 47.46 -14.34
C TYR A 32 13.15 46.47 -13.16
N TYR A 33 13.54 46.95 -11.98
CA TYR A 33 13.52 46.11 -10.75
C TYR A 33 12.08 45.84 -10.30
N LEU A 34 11.18 46.82 -10.44
CA LEU A 34 9.75 46.64 -10.09
C LEU A 34 8.98 45.81 -11.12
N ALA A 35 9.42 45.79 -12.38
CA ALA A 35 8.76 45.02 -13.43
C ALA A 35 9.13 43.52 -13.42
N ASN A 36 10.27 43.15 -12.87
CA ASN A 36 10.74 41.75 -12.86
C ASN A 36 10.49 40.99 -11.54
N THR A 37 10.06 41.66 -10.46
CA THR A 37 9.86 41.05 -9.16
C THR A 37 8.49 40.39 -8.92
N PRO A 38 7.40 40.67 -9.66
CA PRO A 38 6.09 40.11 -9.28
C PRO A 38 5.84 38.65 -9.68
N ARG A 39 6.55 38.11 -10.66
CA ARG A 39 6.22 36.76 -11.18
C ARG A 39 6.73 35.64 -10.30
N THR A 40 7.93 35.74 -9.76
CA THR A 40 8.50 34.67 -8.90
C THR A 40 7.90 34.61 -7.51
N VAL A 41 7.37 35.74 -6.99
CA VAL A 41 6.70 35.76 -5.67
C VAL A 41 5.27 35.26 -5.77
N LEU A 42 4.57 35.54 -6.89
CA LEU A 42 3.20 35.04 -7.11
C LEU A 42 3.15 33.54 -7.42
N ASP A 43 4.13 33.01 -8.16
CA ASP A 43 4.21 31.58 -8.45
C ASP A 43 4.51 30.77 -7.19
N GLY A 44 5.42 31.25 -6.33
CA GLY A 44 5.73 30.56 -5.07
C GLY A 44 4.62 30.59 -4.01
N VAL A 45 3.75 31.62 -4.02
CA VAL A 45 2.60 31.69 -3.11
C VAL A 45 1.43 30.87 -3.64
N SER A 46 1.26 30.83 -4.95
CA SER A 46 0.23 30.01 -5.61
C SER A 46 0.45 28.53 -5.39
N ASP A 47 1.67 28.05 -5.59
CA ASP A 47 2.03 26.62 -5.42
C ASP A 47 1.89 26.17 -3.96
N ASN A 48 2.32 26.99 -3.00
CA ASN A 48 2.16 26.66 -1.58
C ASN A 48 0.69 26.65 -1.12
N LEU A 49 -0.17 27.49 -1.67
CA LEU A 49 -1.61 27.50 -1.33
C LEU A 49 -2.36 26.31 -1.95
N VAL A 50 -1.98 25.90 -3.17
CA VAL A 50 -2.54 24.72 -3.84
C VAL A 50 -2.13 23.46 -3.08
N ASP A 51 -0.85 23.33 -2.69
CA ASP A 51 -0.35 22.20 -1.92
C ASP A 51 -1.00 22.13 -0.52
N THR A 52 -1.18 23.26 0.16
CA THR A 52 -1.83 23.32 1.47
C THR A 52 -3.31 22.89 1.39
N ASN A 53 -4.03 23.32 0.39
CA ASN A 53 -5.41 22.91 0.17
C ASN A 53 -5.51 21.41 -0.15
N LYS A 54 -4.62 20.88 -1.00
CA LYS A 54 -4.55 19.47 -1.33
C LYS A 54 -4.27 18.61 -0.08
N LEU A 55 -3.29 19.02 0.71
CA LEU A 55 -2.96 18.35 1.98
C LEU A 55 -4.10 18.40 3.00
N GLN A 56 -4.87 19.51 3.05
CA GLN A 56 -6.04 19.61 3.91
C GLN A 56 -7.17 18.68 3.46
N ILE A 57 -7.43 18.59 2.16
CA ILE A 57 -8.43 17.67 1.58
C ILE A 57 -8.03 16.23 1.87
N GLU A 58 -6.76 15.88 1.61
CA GLU A 58 -6.23 14.55 1.88
C GLU A 58 -6.30 14.20 3.37
N ASN A 59 -5.89 15.13 4.25
CA ASN A 59 -5.96 14.93 5.70
C ASN A 59 -7.41 14.73 6.18
N LYS A 60 -8.37 15.48 5.60
CA LYS A 60 -9.78 15.27 5.89
C LYS A 60 -10.25 13.90 5.40
N ALA A 61 -9.94 13.52 4.17
CA ALA A 61 -10.29 12.21 3.62
C ALA A 61 -9.70 11.05 4.45
N LEU A 62 -8.43 11.15 4.84
CA LEU A 62 -7.78 10.17 5.72
C LEU A 62 -8.43 10.10 7.11
N LYS A 63 -8.81 11.24 7.70
CA LYS A 63 -9.53 11.26 8.97
C LYS A 63 -10.92 10.63 8.87
N ASP A 64 -11.61 10.86 7.76
CA ASP A 64 -12.93 10.26 7.55
C ASP A 64 -12.82 8.74 7.33
N GLN A 65 -11.84 8.29 6.55
CA GLN A 65 -11.50 6.85 6.43
C GLN A 65 -11.12 6.22 7.78
N LEU A 66 -10.34 6.93 8.60
CA LEU A 66 -9.97 6.45 9.92
C LEU A 66 -11.20 6.30 10.84
N ARG A 67 -12.15 7.24 10.78
CA ARG A 67 -13.42 7.16 11.54
C ARG A 67 -14.26 5.97 11.10
N GLU A 68 -14.37 5.75 9.78
CA GLU A 68 -15.08 4.60 9.22
C GLU A 68 -14.43 3.29 9.69
N LYS A 69 -13.12 3.16 9.55
CA LYS A 69 -12.39 1.97 10.03
C LYS A 69 -12.53 1.74 11.54
N ASN A 70 -12.51 2.81 12.34
CA ASN A 70 -12.73 2.69 13.77
C ASN A 70 -14.17 2.22 14.11
N ALA A 71 -15.17 2.66 13.35
CA ALA A 71 -16.54 2.16 13.52
C ALA A 71 -16.65 0.67 13.16
N ASP A 72 -16.00 0.23 12.07
CA ASP A 72 -15.91 -1.17 11.68
C ASP A 72 -15.24 -2.02 12.78
N LEU A 73 -14.16 -1.51 13.38
CA LEU A 73 -13.46 -2.21 14.48
C LEU A 73 -14.34 -2.36 15.71
N LEU A 74 -15.12 -1.35 16.08
CA LEU A 74 -16.06 -1.46 17.21
C LEU A 74 -17.14 -2.51 16.96
N LEU A 75 -17.67 -2.56 15.72
CA LEU A 75 -18.63 -3.59 15.31
C LEU A 75 -18.00 -4.99 15.35
N LEU A 76 -16.76 -5.11 14.87
CA LEU A 76 -16.02 -6.36 14.90
C LEU A 76 -15.80 -6.87 16.32
N ASP A 77 -15.45 -5.98 17.26
CA ASP A 77 -15.29 -6.33 18.67
C ASP A 77 -16.61 -6.82 19.27
N GLN A 78 -17.72 -6.17 18.95
CA GLN A 78 -19.05 -6.62 19.38
C GLN A 78 -19.38 -8.01 18.83
N LEU A 79 -19.16 -8.25 17.53
CA LEU A 79 -19.39 -9.55 16.90
C LEU A 79 -18.48 -10.64 17.47
N LYS A 80 -17.25 -10.33 17.83
CA LYS A 80 -16.35 -11.27 18.52
C LYS A 80 -16.90 -11.69 19.88
N VAL A 81 -17.35 -10.73 20.70
CA VAL A 81 -17.93 -11.01 22.01
C VAL A 81 -19.20 -11.87 21.87
N GLU A 82 -20.06 -11.54 20.90
CA GLU A 82 -21.28 -12.33 20.64
C GLU A 82 -20.93 -13.75 20.19
N ASN A 83 -19.97 -13.91 19.27
CA ASN A 83 -19.52 -15.22 18.80
C ASN A 83 -18.95 -16.06 19.95
N GLN A 84 -18.14 -15.45 20.84
CA GLN A 84 -17.64 -16.12 22.03
C GLN A 84 -18.77 -16.59 22.94
N ARG A 85 -19.78 -15.74 23.17
CA ARG A 85 -20.95 -16.08 23.97
C ARG A 85 -21.76 -17.26 23.37
N LEU A 86 -21.98 -17.20 22.04
CA LEU A 86 -22.68 -18.28 21.34
C LEU A 86 -21.92 -19.60 21.40
N ARG A 87 -20.59 -19.57 21.26
CA ARG A 87 -19.74 -20.76 21.40
C ARG A 87 -19.80 -21.36 22.78
N LEU A 88 -19.79 -20.52 23.83
CA LEU A 88 -19.94 -20.98 25.20
C LEU A 88 -21.29 -21.67 25.42
N LEU A 89 -22.37 -21.12 24.87
CA LEU A 89 -23.71 -21.71 24.96
C LEU A 89 -23.81 -23.06 24.22
N LEU A 90 -23.06 -23.21 23.13
CA LEU A 90 -23.00 -24.43 22.30
C LEU A 90 -21.96 -25.44 22.78
N ASN A 91 -21.24 -25.18 23.90
CA ASN A 91 -20.08 -25.96 24.35
C ASN A 91 -19.03 -26.17 23.23
N SER A 92 -18.91 -25.21 22.31
CA SER A 92 -17.95 -25.25 21.23
C SER A 92 -16.60 -24.66 21.69
N PRO A 93 -15.44 -25.20 21.26
CA PRO A 93 -14.15 -24.67 21.68
C PRO A 93 -13.99 -23.21 21.26
N LEU A 94 -13.49 -22.39 22.18
CA LEU A 94 -13.13 -20.99 21.87
C LEU A 94 -11.98 -20.97 20.89
N ARG A 95 -12.06 -20.10 19.87
CA ARG A 95 -10.89 -19.78 19.04
C ARG A 95 -9.94 -18.93 19.87
N ILE A 96 -8.70 -19.37 19.97
CA ILE A 96 -7.63 -18.59 20.60
C ILE A 96 -7.24 -17.50 19.62
N ASP A 97 -7.28 -16.24 20.04
CA ASP A 97 -6.70 -15.14 19.27
C ASP A 97 -5.17 -15.35 19.24
N GLU A 98 -4.65 -15.73 18.09
CA GLU A 98 -3.20 -15.84 17.90
C GLU A 98 -2.59 -14.46 17.77
N TYR A 99 -1.48 -14.25 18.50
CA TYR A 99 -0.68 -13.04 18.36
C TYR A 99 -0.03 -13.00 16.97
N LYS A 100 -0.38 -12.00 16.17
CA LYS A 100 0.25 -11.74 14.89
C LYS A 100 1.53 -10.94 15.11
N LYS A 101 2.61 -11.33 14.45
CA LYS A 101 3.87 -10.61 14.42
C LYS A 101 4.09 -10.05 13.01
N ILE A 102 4.65 -8.86 12.95
CA ILE A 102 5.02 -8.23 11.68
C ILE A 102 6.40 -8.77 11.29
N ALA A 103 6.53 -9.20 10.04
CA ALA A 103 7.78 -9.65 9.46
C ALA A 103 8.06 -8.90 8.16
N GLU A 104 9.35 -8.68 7.88
CA GLU A 104 9.82 -8.11 6.63
C GLU A 104 10.47 -9.20 5.78
N VAL A 105 10.21 -9.13 4.48
CA VAL A 105 10.85 -10.03 3.50
C VAL A 105 12.27 -9.52 3.24
N LEU A 106 13.25 -10.35 3.55
CA LEU A 106 14.68 -10.05 3.31
C LEU A 106 15.11 -10.46 1.91
N THR A 107 14.63 -11.59 1.43
CA THR A 107 14.98 -12.15 0.11
C THR A 107 13.82 -12.96 -0.41
N ALA A 108 13.59 -12.89 -1.72
CA ALA A 108 12.61 -13.70 -2.43
C ALA A 108 13.34 -14.55 -3.50
N GLU A 109 13.05 -15.84 -3.52
CA GLU A 109 13.47 -16.78 -4.54
C GLU A 109 12.19 -17.25 -5.24
N THR A 110 11.96 -16.76 -6.46
CA THR A 110 10.73 -16.99 -7.22
C THR A 110 11.07 -17.64 -8.58
N ASP A 111 11.48 -18.90 -8.53
CA ASP A 111 11.60 -19.74 -9.71
C ASP A 111 10.37 -20.65 -9.81
N ILE A 112 10.08 -21.19 -11.01
CA ILE A 112 8.93 -22.11 -11.26
C ILE A 112 8.97 -23.33 -10.32
N TYR A 113 10.16 -23.79 -9.97
CA TYR A 113 10.36 -24.96 -9.11
C TYR A 113 10.53 -24.62 -7.62
N ARG A 114 10.70 -23.35 -7.29
CA ARG A 114 10.96 -22.92 -5.92
C ARG A 114 10.44 -21.52 -5.69
N GLN A 115 9.36 -21.43 -4.94
CA GLN A 115 8.79 -20.15 -4.56
C GLN A 115 8.89 -20.00 -3.05
N GLN A 116 9.96 -19.36 -2.60
CA GLN A 116 10.28 -19.21 -1.20
C GLN A 116 10.70 -17.78 -0.90
N VAL A 117 10.39 -17.33 0.30
CA VAL A 117 10.87 -16.04 0.82
C VAL A 117 11.55 -16.24 2.17
N VAL A 118 12.54 -15.41 2.46
CA VAL A 118 13.19 -15.35 3.77
C VAL A 118 12.67 -14.10 4.49
N ILE A 119 12.22 -14.29 5.72
CA ILE A 119 11.70 -13.22 6.59
C ILE A 119 12.63 -12.98 7.78
N ASN A 120 12.59 -11.77 8.35
CA ASN A 120 13.41 -11.34 9.50
C ASN A 120 12.83 -11.77 10.85
N GLN A 121 12.15 -12.92 10.92
CA GLN A 121 11.63 -13.51 12.14
C GLN A 121 12.21 -14.91 12.31
N GLY A 122 12.84 -15.18 13.44
CA GLY A 122 13.47 -16.46 13.74
C GLY A 122 12.97 -17.11 15.03
N GLU A 123 13.70 -18.10 15.53
CA GLU A 123 13.38 -18.79 16.78
C GLU A 123 13.35 -17.84 17.97
N LYS A 124 14.27 -16.86 18.03
CA LYS A 124 14.28 -15.83 19.07
C LYS A 124 13.04 -14.96 19.08
N ASP A 125 12.40 -14.82 17.93
CA ASP A 125 11.18 -14.07 17.78
C ASP A 125 9.94 -14.96 17.99
N GLY A 126 10.14 -16.25 18.25
CA GLY A 126 9.09 -17.24 18.46
C GLY A 126 8.45 -17.74 17.17
N ALA A 127 9.16 -17.66 16.04
CA ALA A 127 8.75 -18.33 14.82
C ALA A 127 8.92 -19.85 14.97
N TYR A 128 8.03 -20.62 14.35
CA TYR A 128 8.07 -22.08 14.39
C TYR A 128 7.72 -22.70 13.04
N ILE A 129 8.21 -23.90 12.78
CA ILE A 129 7.93 -24.64 11.54
C ILE A 129 6.43 -24.96 11.46
N GLY A 130 5.83 -24.69 10.31
CA GLY A 130 4.40 -24.86 10.09
C GLY A 130 3.56 -23.64 10.40
N GLN A 131 4.15 -22.54 10.90
CA GLN A 131 3.44 -21.31 11.16
C GLN A 131 2.97 -20.67 9.85
N PRO A 132 1.68 -20.29 9.74
CA PRO A 132 1.17 -19.60 8.57
C PRO A 132 1.69 -18.16 8.48
N VAL A 133 1.93 -17.70 7.26
CA VAL A 133 2.29 -16.31 6.93
C VAL A 133 1.17 -15.72 6.11
N ILE A 134 0.70 -14.54 6.51
CA ILE A 134 -0.39 -13.82 5.87
C ILE A 134 0.03 -12.40 5.52
N ASP A 135 -0.58 -11.82 4.52
CA ASP A 135 -0.51 -10.41 4.17
C ASP A 135 -1.89 -9.72 4.28
N GLU A 136 -2.02 -8.56 3.71
CA GLU A 136 -3.27 -7.80 3.64
C GLU A 136 -4.38 -8.47 2.81
N LYS A 137 -3.99 -9.35 1.87
CA LYS A 137 -4.91 -10.04 0.95
C LYS A 137 -5.31 -11.42 1.44
N GLY A 138 -4.47 -12.08 2.25
CA GLY A 138 -4.74 -13.40 2.76
C GLY A 138 -3.51 -14.22 3.07
N VAL A 139 -3.58 -15.54 2.84
CA VAL A 139 -2.48 -16.45 3.10
C VAL A 139 -1.41 -16.34 2.02
N VAL A 140 -0.17 -16.11 2.42
CA VAL A 140 1.01 -16.03 1.56
C VAL A 140 1.76 -17.36 1.51
N GLY A 141 1.89 -18.04 2.64
CA GLY A 141 2.68 -19.24 2.73
C GLY A 141 2.77 -19.84 4.13
N GLN A 142 3.72 -20.72 4.32
CA GLN A 142 3.99 -21.41 5.57
C GLN A 142 5.49 -21.48 5.84
N ILE A 143 5.91 -21.30 7.10
CA ILE A 143 7.29 -21.44 7.51
C ILE A 143 7.71 -22.90 7.40
N ILE A 144 8.76 -23.19 6.61
CA ILE A 144 9.32 -24.53 6.42
C ILE A 144 10.65 -24.74 7.13
N SER A 145 11.35 -23.64 7.46
CA SER A 145 12.63 -23.71 8.17
C SER A 145 12.79 -22.46 9.02
N VAL A 146 13.30 -22.64 10.23
CA VAL A 146 13.52 -21.56 11.20
C VAL A 146 14.99 -21.55 11.58
N GLY A 147 15.62 -20.39 11.41
CA GLY A 147 16.94 -20.08 11.94
C GLY A 147 16.84 -19.21 13.17
N GLU A 148 17.97 -18.78 13.71
CA GLU A 148 18.03 -18.00 14.95
C GLU A 148 17.31 -16.64 14.84
N HIS A 149 17.49 -15.92 13.69
CA HIS A 149 16.94 -14.60 13.44
C HIS A 149 16.12 -14.51 12.16
N THR A 150 16.06 -15.57 11.37
CA THR A 150 15.37 -15.58 10.10
C THR A 150 14.61 -16.88 9.90
N SER A 151 13.55 -16.84 9.10
CA SER A 151 12.82 -18.06 8.71
C SER A 151 12.60 -18.10 7.21
N ARG A 152 12.49 -19.30 6.68
CA ARG A 152 12.16 -19.53 5.28
C ARG A 152 10.68 -19.92 5.18
N VAL A 153 9.97 -19.23 4.30
CA VAL A 153 8.56 -19.41 4.02
C VAL A 153 8.38 -20.02 2.64
N LEU A 154 7.64 -21.12 2.54
CA LEU A 154 7.19 -21.68 1.27
C LEU A 154 5.89 -20.98 0.87
N LEU A 155 5.85 -20.40 -0.32
CA LEU A 155 4.66 -19.72 -0.81
C LEU A 155 3.57 -20.73 -1.18
N ILE A 156 2.30 -20.31 -1.08
CA ILE A 156 1.16 -21.18 -1.45
C ILE A 156 1.14 -21.51 -2.94
N THR A 157 1.82 -20.72 -3.77
CA THR A 157 1.95 -20.89 -5.21
C THR A 157 3.05 -21.86 -5.61
N ASP A 158 3.91 -22.28 -4.67
CA ASP A 158 4.95 -23.29 -4.92
C ASP A 158 4.32 -24.65 -5.24
N ILE A 159 4.90 -25.36 -6.22
CA ILE A 159 4.40 -26.68 -6.67
C ILE A 159 4.40 -27.76 -5.57
N ALA A 160 5.22 -27.58 -4.54
CA ALA A 160 5.30 -28.50 -3.40
C ALA A 160 4.32 -28.13 -2.27
N HIS A 161 3.57 -27.02 -2.41
CA HIS A 161 2.65 -26.55 -1.39
C HIS A 161 1.22 -26.93 -1.72
N SER A 162 0.49 -27.43 -0.72
CA SER A 162 -0.95 -27.67 -0.79
C SER A 162 -1.63 -27.18 0.47
N ILE A 163 -2.73 -26.48 0.31
CA ILE A 163 -3.48 -25.87 1.41
C ILE A 163 -4.94 -26.33 1.38
N PRO A 164 -5.48 -26.81 2.53
CA PRO A 164 -6.88 -27.17 2.61
C PRO A 164 -7.73 -25.89 2.67
N VAL A 165 -8.62 -25.75 1.71
CA VAL A 165 -9.51 -24.59 1.54
C VAL A 165 -10.97 -25.01 1.62
N GLN A 166 -11.84 -24.03 1.83
CA GLN A 166 -13.30 -24.18 1.68
C GLN A 166 -13.86 -22.98 0.94
N VAL A 167 -14.93 -23.21 0.20
CA VAL A 167 -15.71 -22.14 -0.42
C VAL A 167 -16.49 -21.41 0.66
N LEU A 168 -16.31 -20.10 0.77
CA LEU A 168 -16.97 -19.30 1.83
C LEU A 168 -18.53 -19.35 1.72
N ARG A 169 -19.06 -19.50 0.51
CA ARG A 169 -20.50 -19.47 0.23
C ARG A 169 -21.25 -20.71 0.75
N ASN A 170 -20.65 -21.89 0.66
CA ASN A 170 -21.33 -23.17 0.92
C ASN A 170 -20.51 -24.20 1.72
N ASP A 171 -19.36 -23.77 2.31
CA ASP A 171 -18.47 -24.58 3.14
C ASP A 171 -17.92 -25.87 2.47
N VAL A 172 -17.97 -25.96 1.15
CA VAL A 172 -17.40 -27.08 0.40
C VAL A 172 -15.88 -27.06 0.55
N ARG A 173 -15.33 -28.17 1.05
CA ARG A 173 -13.91 -28.31 1.35
C ARG A 173 -13.14 -28.99 0.23
N MET A 174 -11.97 -28.47 -0.05
CA MET A 174 -11.08 -28.94 -1.13
C MET A 174 -9.62 -28.71 -0.77
N ILE A 175 -8.73 -29.14 -1.64
CA ILE A 175 -7.30 -28.86 -1.55
C ILE A 175 -6.93 -27.99 -2.73
N ALA A 176 -6.27 -26.86 -2.43
CA ALA A 176 -5.65 -26.01 -3.42
C ALA A 176 -4.15 -26.26 -3.42
N SER A 177 -3.57 -26.48 -4.60
CA SER A 177 -2.15 -26.73 -4.80
C SER A 177 -1.53 -25.63 -5.66
N GLY A 178 -0.27 -25.30 -5.37
CA GLY A 178 0.50 -24.35 -6.14
C GLY A 178 0.84 -24.89 -7.52
N THR A 179 0.89 -24.01 -8.51
CA THR A 179 1.21 -24.35 -9.91
C THR A 179 2.64 -23.99 -10.31
N GLY A 180 3.37 -23.28 -9.44
CA GLY A 180 4.65 -22.66 -9.78
C GLY A 180 4.51 -21.28 -10.45
N HIS A 181 3.30 -20.83 -10.72
CA HIS A 181 3.02 -19.49 -11.23
C HIS A 181 2.59 -18.57 -10.06
N ASN A 182 3.04 -17.33 -10.06
CA ASN A 182 2.93 -16.45 -8.91
C ASN A 182 1.49 -16.12 -8.47
N ASP A 183 0.53 -16.21 -9.37
CA ASP A 183 -0.85 -15.77 -9.12
C ASP A 183 -1.89 -16.87 -9.34
N GLU A 184 -1.45 -18.15 -9.41
CA GLU A 184 -2.34 -19.25 -9.79
C GLU A 184 -2.23 -20.43 -8.81
N LEU A 185 -3.40 -20.90 -8.38
CA LEU A 185 -3.59 -22.16 -7.66
C LEU A 185 -4.54 -23.05 -8.44
N VAL A 186 -4.35 -24.35 -8.32
CA VAL A 186 -5.26 -25.34 -8.90
C VAL A 186 -6.00 -26.07 -7.77
N LEU A 187 -7.29 -26.32 -7.95
CA LEU A 187 -8.08 -27.14 -7.05
C LEU A 187 -7.99 -28.61 -7.50
N ASP A 188 -7.41 -29.45 -6.63
CA ASP A 188 -7.23 -30.87 -6.93
C ASP A 188 -8.50 -31.68 -6.70
N ASN A 189 -8.74 -32.64 -7.60
CA ASN A 189 -9.78 -33.66 -7.44
C ASN A 189 -11.17 -33.13 -7.10
N VAL A 190 -11.61 -32.05 -7.77
CA VAL A 190 -12.95 -31.51 -7.57
C VAL A 190 -14.00 -32.42 -8.22
N PRO A 191 -14.90 -33.06 -7.46
CA PRO A 191 -15.97 -33.86 -8.04
C PRO A 191 -16.90 -32.98 -8.87
N ARG A 192 -17.42 -33.53 -10.00
CA ARG A 192 -18.34 -32.79 -10.88
C ARG A 192 -19.65 -32.37 -10.22
N SER A 193 -20.00 -32.98 -9.12
CA SER A 193 -21.21 -32.68 -8.33
C SER A 193 -21.03 -31.52 -7.37
N VAL A 194 -19.82 -31.00 -7.25
CA VAL A 194 -19.52 -29.92 -6.30
C VAL A 194 -19.99 -28.59 -6.87
N ASP A 195 -20.66 -27.83 -6.03
CA ASP A 195 -21.16 -26.50 -6.35
C ASP A 195 -20.04 -25.46 -6.14
N ILE A 196 -19.35 -25.14 -7.25
CA ILE A 196 -18.33 -24.11 -7.32
C ILE A 196 -18.63 -23.23 -8.52
N GLU A 197 -18.55 -21.94 -8.32
CA GLU A 197 -18.79 -20.93 -9.34
C GLU A 197 -17.61 -19.96 -9.47
N LYS A 198 -17.46 -19.38 -10.66
CA LYS A 198 -16.52 -18.28 -10.87
C LYS A 198 -16.87 -17.11 -9.94
N GLY A 199 -15.86 -16.59 -9.23
CA GLY A 199 -16.02 -15.52 -8.25
C GLY A 199 -16.17 -16.01 -6.80
N ASP A 200 -16.28 -17.32 -6.56
CA ASP A 200 -16.31 -17.86 -5.20
C ASP A 200 -15.00 -17.56 -4.48
N LEU A 201 -15.10 -17.06 -3.24
CA LEU A 201 -13.97 -16.84 -2.37
C LEU A 201 -13.60 -18.14 -1.65
N LEU A 202 -12.36 -18.55 -1.81
CA LEU A 202 -11.75 -19.66 -1.10
C LEU A 202 -11.05 -19.16 0.15
N VAL A 203 -11.39 -19.75 1.27
CA VAL A 203 -10.77 -19.46 2.57
C VAL A 203 -10.16 -20.73 3.16
N THR A 204 -9.23 -20.59 4.08
CA THR A 204 -8.66 -21.74 4.81
C THR A 204 -9.75 -22.50 5.55
N SER A 205 -9.75 -23.83 5.46
CA SER A 205 -10.77 -24.69 6.09
C SER A 205 -10.46 -25.09 7.53
N GLY A 206 -9.28 -24.72 8.05
CA GLY A 206 -8.83 -25.16 9.37
C GLY A 206 -8.48 -26.66 9.48
N LEU A 207 -8.60 -27.42 8.39
CA LEU A 207 -8.34 -28.85 8.39
C LEU A 207 -6.85 -29.11 8.64
N GLY A 208 -6.55 -30.07 9.51
CA GLY A 208 -5.18 -30.37 9.90
C GLY A 208 -4.56 -29.41 10.94
N GLY A 209 -5.25 -28.38 11.36
CA GLY A 209 -4.83 -27.47 12.44
C GLY A 209 -3.62 -26.60 12.16
N ARG A 210 -3.12 -26.59 10.91
CA ARG A 210 -1.96 -25.77 10.51
C ARG A 210 -2.35 -24.34 10.15
N PHE A 211 -3.50 -24.18 9.54
CA PHE A 211 -4.05 -22.86 9.19
C PHE A 211 -5.32 -22.64 10.01
N LEU A 212 -5.48 -21.45 10.55
CA LEU A 212 -6.75 -21.05 11.14
C LEU A 212 -7.81 -20.97 10.03
N GLU A 213 -9.03 -21.41 10.34
CA GLU A 213 -10.15 -21.35 9.42
C GLU A 213 -10.57 -19.91 9.13
N GLY A 214 -10.88 -19.61 7.87
CA GLY A 214 -11.51 -18.36 7.45
C GLY A 214 -10.54 -17.30 6.90
N TYR A 215 -9.23 -17.58 6.75
CA TYR A 215 -8.33 -16.65 6.06
C TYR A 215 -8.51 -16.76 4.54
N PRO A 216 -8.61 -15.63 3.82
CA PRO A 216 -8.65 -15.63 2.35
C PRO A 216 -7.43 -16.34 1.76
N VAL A 217 -7.65 -17.09 0.68
CA VAL A 217 -6.58 -17.81 -0.06
C VAL A 217 -6.60 -17.41 -1.52
N ALA A 218 -7.74 -17.54 -2.20
CA ALA A 218 -7.88 -17.25 -3.63
C ALA A 218 -9.34 -16.98 -3.99
N ILE A 219 -9.54 -16.49 -5.21
CA ILE A 219 -10.86 -16.35 -5.84
C ILE A 219 -10.90 -17.29 -7.04
N VAL A 220 -11.98 -18.03 -7.21
CA VAL A 220 -12.18 -18.91 -8.35
C VAL A 220 -12.31 -18.11 -9.64
N GLU A 221 -11.34 -18.23 -10.53
CA GLU A 221 -11.32 -17.53 -11.81
C GLU A 221 -12.06 -18.30 -12.91
N SER A 222 -11.87 -19.61 -12.98
CA SER A 222 -12.50 -20.48 -13.97
C SER A 222 -12.77 -21.87 -13.42
N VAL A 223 -13.79 -22.51 -13.94
CA VAL A 223 -14.14 -23.91 -13.64
C VAL A 223 -14.11 -24.69 -14.95
N SER A 224 -13.09 -25.53 -15.13
CA SER A 224 -13.01 -26.47 -16.26
C SER A 224 -13.66 -27.78 -15.84
N ARG A 225 -14.64 -28.25 -16.62
CA ARG A 225 -15.37 -29.53 -16.39
C ARG A 225 -14.97 -30.62 -17.33
#